data_77926c3a339e228e5fe2e0358ef89de0
#
_entry.id   77926c3a339e228e5fe2e0358ef89de0
#
_cell.length_a   1.000
_cell.length_b   1.000
_cell.length_c   1.000
_cell.angle_alpha   90.00
_cell.angle_beta   90.00
_cell.angle_gamma   90.00
#
_symmetry.space_group_name_H-M   'P 1'
#
loop_
_entity.id
_entity.type
_entity.pdbx_description
1 polymer ?
#
loop_
_entity_poly.entity_id
_entity_poly.type
_entity_poly.pdbx_seq_one_letter_code
_entity_poly.pdbx_strand_id
1 'polypeptide(L)'
;MSRETGVITSVKYEAAGQNIEISLMDVKNYLVSGNASKISNQEVGMFLKLCEGQKLNPFLREAYLVKYGDQAAQMVVGKDTFTKRAEMNDNYKGAKAGIIVVNIKGDIEEREGTFYLKNKNREELVGGWARVHFKDGKEEVYHTVSFDEYNTGKSLWAGKPATMIRKVALVQALREAFPNALSQMYTAEEVGVDDELPIEPINPDEELRKNNQVTEPPKMAGQGLKHQVMQLAKEKGLMIGEGKEADIEGLKLLCEDNGMSLRALTEDQANDLIKILMEYQIIQDVPEENIQPVEDETPVIDAEVVENPDDETEPF
;
A
#
# COMPACT_ATOMS: atom_id res chain seq x y z
N MET A 1 35.45 15.43 -9.29
CA MET A 1 35.32 14.31 -8.34
C MET A 1 33.88 13.85 -8.38
N SER A 2 33.59 12.82 -9.18
CA SER A 2 32.29 12.19 -9.21
C SER A 2 32.12 11.39 -7.91
N ARG A 3 31.12 11.77 -7.08
CA ARG A 3 30.71 10.96 -5.94
C ARG A 3 30.06 9.69 -6.55
N GLU A 4 30.75 8.56 -6.44
CA GLU A 4 30.10 7.27 -6.56
C GLU A 4 29.04 7.21 -5.46
N THR A 5 27.79 7.35 -5.83
CA THR A 5 26.65 7.07 -4.95
C THR A 5 26.54 5.56 -4.80
N GLY A 6 27.39 4.98 -3.95
CA GLY A 6 27.30 3.57 -3.59
C GLY A 6 25.93 3.31 -2.95
N VAL A 7 25.14 2.45 -3.55
CA VAL A 7 23.87 1.99 -2.97
C VAL A 7 24.18 1.24 -1.67
N ILE A 8 23.54 1.65 -0.58
CA ILE A 8 23.69 0.97 0.72
C ILE A 8 23.06 -0.41 0.61
N THR A 9 23.87 -1.44 0.79
CA THR A 9 23.44 -2.83 0.64
C THR A 9 23.12 -3.52 1.96
N SER A 10 23.67 -3.01 3.07
CA SER A 10 23.40 -3.51 4.43
C SER A 10 23.77 -2.48 5.48
N VAL A 11 23.21 -2.64 6.68
CA VAL A 11 23.57 -1.87 7.88
C VAL A 11 23.72 -2.82 9.09
N LYS A 12 24.58 -2.42 10.04
CA LYS A 12 24.79 -3.14 11.32
C LYS A 12 24.70 -2.12 12.44
N TYR A 13 23.84 -2.37 13.40
CA TYR A 13 23.65 -1.49 14.56
C TYR A 13 23.08 -2.24 15.74
N GLU A 14 23.14 -1.62 16.92
CA GLU A 14 22.50 -2.13 18.11
C GLU A 14 21.14 -1.45 18.32
N ALA A 15 20.09 -2.26 18.59
CA ALA A 15 18.78 -1.79 18.95
C ALA A 15 18.21 -2.65 20.08
N ALA A 16 17.74 -2.01 21.16
CA ALA A 16 17.18 -2.67 22.34
C ALA A 16 18.07 -3.78 22.92
N GLY A 17 19.40 -3.57 22.95
CA GLY A 17 20.38 -4.54 23.46
C GLY A 17 20.67 -5.72 22.53
N GLN A 18 20.20 -5.68 21.29
CA GLN A 18 20.43 -6.71 20.27
C GLN A 18 21.25 -6.14 19.10
N ASN A 19 22.20 -6.92 18.62
CA ASN A 19 22.92 -6.59 17.39
C ASN A 19 22.03 -6.92 16.19
N ILE A 20 21.70 -5.92 15.41
CA ILE A 20 20.87 -6.02 14.23
C ILE A 20 21.75 -5.91 12.99
N GLU A 21 21.65 -6.88 12.11
CA GLU A 21 22.23 -6.85 10.79
C GLU A 21 21.10 -7.04 9.77
N ILE A 22 20.94 -6.06 8.86
CA ILE A 22 19.87 -6.07 7.86
C ILE A 22 20.48 -5.76 6.50
N SER A 23 20.20 -6.61 5.53
CA SER A 23 20.57 -6.41 4.13
C SER A 23 19.41 -5.86 3.30
N LEU A 24 19.74 -5.37 2.12
CA LEU A 24 18.78 -4.97 1.09
C LEU A 24 17.84 -6.12 0.71
N MET A 25 18.36 -7.35 0.68
CA MET A 25 17.57 -8.55 0.35
C MET A 25 16.57 -8.87 1.47
N ASP A 26 16.97 -8.75 2.74
CA ASP A 26 16.07 -8.97 3.87
C ASP A 26 14.87 -8.00 3.82
N VAL A 27 15.14 -6.75 3.52
CA VAL A 27 14.07 -5.76 3.38
C VAL A 27 13.12 -6.13 2.24
N LYS A 28 13.63 -6.44 1.04
CA LYS A 28 12.80 -6.78 -0.12
C LYS A 28 11.98 -8.03 0.09
N ASN A 29 12.55 -9.03 0.75
CA ASN A 29 11.89 -10.33 0.93
C ASN A 29 10.87 -10.32 2.08
N TYR A 30 11.14 -9.55 3.17
CA TYR A 30 10.40 -9.75 4.42
C TYR A 30 9.77 -8.48 5.01
N LEU A 31 10.26 -7.31 4.61
CA LEU A 31 9.92 -6.05 5.29
C LEU A 31 9.17 -5.05 4.39
N VAL A 32 8.67 -5.50 3.25
CA VAL A 32 7.85 -4.69 2.34
C VAL A 32 6.43 -5.21 2.32
N SER A 33 5.47 -4.35 2.63
CA SER A 33 4.05 -4.57 2.38
C SER A 33 3.67 -4.05 1.00
N GLY A 34 2.80 -4.77 0.30
CA GLY A 34 2.37 -4.42 -1.04
C GLY A 34 3.30 -4.92 -2.14
N ASN A 35 3.66 -4.07 -3.10
CA ASN A 35 4.42 -4.48 -4.28
C ASN A 35 5.94 -4.42 -4.08
N ALA A 36 6.50 -5.46 -3.45
CA ALA A 36 7.95 -5.56 -3.19
C ALA A 36 8.80 -5.57 -4.47
N SER A 37 8.27 -6.03 -5.61
CA SER A 37 9.01 -6.08 -6.87
C SER A 37 9.27 -4.69 -7.48
N LYS A 38 8.45 -3.71 -7.13
CA LYS A 38 8.58 -2.31 -7.60
C LYS A 38 9.43 -1.42 -6.71
N ILE A 39 9.94 -1.94 -5.59
CA ILE A 39 10.76 -1.13 -4.68
C ILE A 39 12.18 -0.96 -5.23
N SER A 40 12.65 0.27 -5.26
CA SER A 40 14.00 0.61 -5.71
C SER A 40 15.05 0.36 -4.62
N ASN A 41 16.30 0.10 -5.04
CA ASN A 41 17.41 -0.05 -4.09
C ASN A 41 17.67 1.24 -3.28
N GLN A 42 17.33 2.41 -3.83
CA GLN A 42 17.46 3.69 -3.13
C GLN A 42 16.44 3.82 -2.00
N GLU A 43 15.18 3.42 -2.22
CA GLU A 43 14.13 3.41 -1.19
C GLU A 43 14.51 2.46 -0.05
N VAL A 44 15.02 1.27 -0.38
CA VAL A 44 15.51 0.31 0.62
C VAL A 44 16.73 0.87 1.37
N GLY A 45 17.69 1.46 0.67
CA GLY A 45 18.86 2.08 1.29
C GLY A 45 18.49 3.19 2.28
N MET A 46 17.50 4.02 1.95
CA MET A 46 16.97 5.04 2.86
C MET A 46 16.33 4.40 4.10
N PHE A 47 15.52 3.36 3.92
CA PHE A 47 14.90 2.62 5.01
C PHE A 47 15.95 2.03 5.96
N LEU A 48 17.01 1.41 5.43
CA LEU A 48 18.11 0.87 6.21
C LEU A 48 18.78 1.95 7.07
N LYS A 49 19.02 3.13 6.50
CA LYS A 49 19.61 4.27 7.23
C LYS A 49 18.68 4.86 8.28
N LEU A 50 17.37 4.91 8.02
CA LEU A 50 16.39 5.35 9.01
C LEU A 50 16.31 4.36 10.18
N CYS A 51 16.32 3.06 9.91
CA CYS A 51 16.35 2.03 10.97
C CYS A 51 17.62 2.12 11.81
N GLU A 52 18.79 2.28 11.19
CA GLU A 52 20.08 2.47 11.88
C GLU A 52 20.07 3.74 12.74
N GLY A 53 19.65 4.87 12.16
CA GLY A 53 19.62 6.16 12.83
C GLY A 53 18.63 6.21 14.00
N GLN A 54 17.46 5.61 13.81
CA GLN A 54 16.39 5.55 14.80
C GLN A 54 16.52 4.35 15.74
N LYS A 55 17.51 3.46 15.57
CA LYS A 55 17.68 2.24 16.38
C LYS A 55 16.40 1.40 16.43
N LEU A 56 15.76 1.19 15.27
CA LEU A 56 14.56 0.36 15.14
C LEU A 56 14.93 -1.07 14.78
N ASN A 57 14.23 -2.05 15.33
CA ASN A 57 14.38 -3.45 14.97
C ASN A 57 13.23 -3.88 14.03
N PRO A 58 13.43 -3.91 12.69
CA PRO A 58 12.39 -4.28 11.75
C PRO A 58 11.95 -5.75 11.88
N PHE A 59 12.82 -6.64 12.38
CA PHE A 59 12.47 -8.04 12.61
C PHE A 59 11.43 -8.20 13.74
N LEU A 60 11.37 -7.23 14.67
CA LEU A 60 10.31 -7.12 15.67
C LEU A 60 9.12 -6.29 15.19
N ARG A 61 9.06 -5.99 13.91
CA ARG A 61 8.03 -5.13 13.28
C ARG A 61 7.95 -3.72 13.87
N GLU A 62 9.07 -3.23 14.37
CA GLU A 62 9.14 -1.83 14.81
C GLU A 62 9.08 -0.87 13.63
N ALA A 63 9.57 -1.29 12.45
CA ALA A 63 9.45 -0.55 11.18
C ALA A 63 9.35 -1.49 9.98
N TYR A 64 8.69 -1.04 8.93
CA TYR A 64 8.58 -1.73 7.65
C TYR A 64 8.28 -0.72 6.52
N LEU A 65 8.42 -1.15 5.27
CA LEU A 65 8.09 -0.36 4.10
C LEU A 65 6.72 -0.75 3.54
N VAL A 66 5.99 0.24 3.07
CA VAL A 66 4.74 0.05 2.32
C VAL A 66 4.91 0.62 0.92
N LYS A 67 4.66 -0.19 -0.11
CA LYS A 67 4.80 0.18 -1.51
C LYS A 67 3.53 -0.13 -2.29
N TYR A 68 2.81 0.90 -2.72
CA TYR A 68 1.64 0.76 -3.58
C TYR A 68 1.87 1.42 -4.94
N GLY A 69 1.61 0.69 -6.01
CA GLY A 69 1.75 1.20 -7.36
C GLY A 69 3.12 1.80 -7.64
N ASP A 70 3.14 2.98 -8.25
CA ASP A 70 4.35 3.72 -8.62
C ASP A 70 4.70 4.84 -7.63
N GLN A 71 3.93 5.00 -6.54
CA GLN A 71 4.24 5.97 -5.50
C GLN A 71 5.53 5.60 -4.77
N ALA A 72 6.20 6.60 -4.18
CA ALA A 72 7.37 6.35 -3.34
C ALA A 72 7.02 5.44 -2.17
N ALA A 73 7.93 4.53 -1.81
CA ALA A 73 7.73 3.67 -0.66
C ALA A 73 7.67 4.51 0.63
N GLN A 74 6.70 4.20 1.47
CA GLN A 74 6.50 4.85 2.77
C GLN A 74 7.11 3.99 3.87
N MET A 75 7.94 4.60 4.72
CA MET A 75 8.37 3.95 5.96
C MET A 75 7.30 4.10 7.02
N VAL A 76 6.89 2.98 7.59
CA VAL A 76 5.87 2.91 8.63
C VAL A 76 6.48 2.35 9.89
N VAL A 77 6.10 2.92 11.03
CA VAL A 77 6.52 2.49 12.37
C VAL A 77 5.31 1.92 13.11
N GLY A 78 5.50 0.76 13.72
CA GLY A 78 4.46 0.10 14.50
C GLY A 78 4.08 0.93 15.75
N LYS A 79 2.79 0.99 16.07
CA LYS A 79 2.27 1.73 17.26
C LYS A 79 3.02 1.35 18.55
N ASP A 80 3.35 0.07 18.73
CA ASP A 80 3.98 -0.40 19.95
C ASP A 80 5.40 0.13 20.15
N THR A 81 6.07 0.54 19.07
CA THR A 81 7.37 1.23 19.14
C THR A 81 7.24 2.58 19.84
N PHE A 82 6.16 3.32 19.59
CA PHE A 82 5.91 4.61 20.25
C PHE A 82 5.70 4.43 21.76
N THR A 83 4.90 3.46 22.16
CA THR A 83 4.66 3.18 23.58
C THR A 83 5.93 2.67 24.27
N LYS A 84 6.67 1.75 23.66
CA LYS A 84 7.95 1.26 24.18
C LYS A 84 8.95 2.41 24.42
N ARG A 85 9.09 3.31 23.47
CA ARG A 85 10.01 4.45 23.59
C ARG A 85 9.55 5.48 24.62
N ALA A 86 8.25 5.70 24.73
CA ALA A 86 7.70 6.53 25.82
C ALA A 86 8.01 5.92 27.18
N GLU A 87 7.86 4.60 27.36
CA GLU A 87 8.15 3.89 28.59
C GLU A 87 9.64 3.94 28.99
N MET A 88 10.55 4.06 28.02
CA MET A 88 11.99 4.25 28.28
C MET A 88 12.31 5.67 28.81
N ASN A 89 11.38 6.61 28.76
CA ASN A 89 11.57 7.94 29.30
C ASN A 89 11.21 7.94 30.79
N ASP A 90 12.17 8.30 31.63
CA ASP A 90 12.00 8.32 33.07
C ASP A 90 10.81 9.19 33.55
N ASN A 91 10.47 10.21 32.77
CA ASN A 91 9.40 11.14 33.07
C ASN A 91 8.01 10.68 32.62
N TYR A 92 7.92 9.60 31.85
CA TYR A 92 6.64 9.06 31.40
C TYR A 92 5.87 8.43 32.57
N LYS A 93 4.64 8.87 32.80
CA LYS A 93 3.74 8.34 33.84
C LYS A 93 2.68 7.39 33.27
N GLY A 94 2.40 7.52 31.98
CA GLY A 94 1.39 6.74 31.29
C GLY A 94 0.59 7.57 30.30
N ALA A 95 -0.22 6.92 29.50
CA ALA A 95 -1.13 7.58 28.56
C ALA A 95 -2.52 6.98 28.64
N LYS A 96 -3.55 7.82 28.41
CA LYS A 96 -4.92 7.42 28.19
C LYS A 96 -5.34 7.83 26.78
N ALA A 97 -6.15 7.00 26.14
CA ALA A 97 -6.66 7.30 24.80
C ALA A 97 -8.04 6.71 24.59
N GLY A 98 -8.81 7.37 23.76
CA GLY A 98 -10.18 6.97 23.50
C GLY A 98 -10.72 7.57 22.21
N ILE A 99 -12.03 7.54 22.11
CA ILE A 99 -12.79 8.04 20.96
C ILE A 99 -13.66 9.23 21.38
N ILE A 100 -14.02 10.03 20.39
CA ILE A 100 -14.99 11.11 20.52
C ILE A 100 -16.22 10.71 19.72
N VAL A 101 -17.37 10.76 20.36
CA VAL A 101 -18.65 10.41 19.75
C VAL A 101 -19.66 11.51 19.93
N VAL A 102 -20.59 11.63 18.98
CA VAL A 102 -21.83 12.39 19.17
C VAL A 102 -22.89 11.40 19.64
N ASN A 103 -23.49 11.67 20.80
CA ASN A 103 -24.51 10.82 21.37
C ASN A 103 -25.89 11.07 20.74
N ILE A 104 -26.90 10.31 21.17
CA ILE A 104 -28.29 10.41 20.66
C ILE A 104 -28.92 11.78 20.86
N LYS A 105 -28.41 12.58 21.83
CA LYS A 105 -28.92 13.93 22.11
C LYS A 105 -28.21 15.02 21.32
N GLY A 106 -27.16 14.64 20.55
CA GLY A 106 -26.30 15.57 19.82
C GLY A 106 -25.13 16.12 20.66
N ASP A 107 -24.92 15.62 21.89
CA ASP A 107 -23.77 16.05 22.71
C ASP A 107 -22.50 15.32 22.31
N ILE A 108 -21.37 16.03 22.35
CA ILE A 108 -20.04 15.45 22.11
C ILE A 108 -19.52 14.84 23.41
N GLU A 109 -19.11 13.58 23.33
CA GLU A 109 -18.60 12.85 24.50
C GLU A 109 -17.22 12.21 24.19
N GLU A 110 -16.28 12.38 25.14
CA GLU A 110 -15.03 11.61 25.15
C GLU A 110 -15.26 10.28 25.87
N ARG A 111 -14.84 9.18 25.25
CA ARG A 111 -14.89 7.85 25.84
C ARG A 111 -13.54 7.18 25.83
N GLU A 112 -13.09 6.67 26.94
CA GLU A 112 -11.86 5.89 27.03
C GLU A 112 -12.04 4.54 26.32
N GLY A 113 -11.05 4.12 25.55
CA GLY A 113 -11.13 2.89 24.73
C GLY A 113 -11.79 3.11 23.37
N THR A 114 -12.51 2.11 22.89
CA THR A 114 -13.05 2.08 21.51
C THR A 114 -14.53 1.71 21.44
N PHE A 115 -15.17 1.53 22.61
CA PHE A 115 -16.56 1.10 22.63
C PHE A 115 -17.54 2.24 22.38
N TYR A 116 -18.42 2.06 21.39
CA TYR A 116 -19.56 2.92 21.11
C TYR A 116 -20.67 2.14 20.42
N LEU A 117 -21.90 2.67 20.46
CA LEU A 117 -23.06 2.04 19.84
C LEU A 117 -23.18 2.47 18.36
N LYS A 118 -22.56 1.70 17.46
CA LYS A 118 -22.56 1.91 16.01
C LYS A 118 -23.94 1.58 15.43
N ASN A 119 -24.95 2.42 15.66
CA ASN A 119 -26.24 2.29 14.96
C ASN A 119 -26.65 3.67 14.48
N LYS A 120 -27.20 3.74 13.27
CA LYS A 120 -27.60 4.99 12.56
C LYS A 120 -28.42 5.99 13.40
N ASN A 121 -28.99 5.54 14.50
CA ASN A 121 -29.85 6.38 15.38
C ASN A 121 -29.31 6.50 16.80
N ARG A 122 -28.07 6.12 17.12
CA ARG A 122 -27.59 6.14 18.50
C ARG A 122 -26.32 6.97 18.72
N GLU A 123 -25.22 6.62 18.04
CA GLU A 123 -23.94 7.32 18.26
C GLU A 123 -23.16 7.41 16.95
N GLU A 124 -22.51 8.55 16.74
CA GLU A 124 -21.65 8.81 15.61
C GLU A 124 -20.22 8.99 16.08
N LEU A 125 -19.27 8.28 15.46
CA LEU A 125 -17.85 8.42 15.72
C LEU A 125 -17.32 9.64 14.98
N VAL A 126 -16.83 10.65 15.69
CA VAL A 126 -16.36 11.91 15.11
C VAL A 126 -14.88 12.18 15.35
N GLY A 127 -14.23 11.44 16.25
CA GLY A 127 -12.80 11.65 16.50
C GLY A 127 -12.17 10.67 17.46
N GLY A 128 -10.91 10.94 17.77
CA GLY A 128 -10.13 10.27 18.80
C GLY A 128 -9.43 11.28 19.69
N TRP A 129 -9.10 10.88 20.90
CA TRP A 129 -8.36 11.68 21.86
C TRP A 129 -7.28 10.86 22.56
N ALA A 130 -6.24 11.54 23.05
CA ALA A 130 -5.25 10.94 23.92
C ALA A 130 -4.67 11.98 24.88
N ARG A 131 -4.26 11.49 26.07
CA ARG A 131 -3.59 12.28 27.14
C ARG A 131 -2.33 11.55 27.56
N VAL A 132 -1.21 12.27 27.59
CA VAL A 132 0.08 11.75 28.06
C VAL A 132 0.44 12.45 29.35
N HIS A 133 0.67 11.69 30.40
CA HIS A 133 0.95 12.19 31.74
C HIS A 133 2.44 12.07 32.08
N PHE A 134 2.95 13.01 32.86
CA PHE A 134 4.34 13.10 33.29
C PHE A 134 4.49 12.94 34.80
N LYS A 135 5.64 12.39 35.25
CA LYS A 135 5.96 12.19 36.67
C LYS A 135 6.42 13.47 37.37
N ASP A 136 7.06 14.39 36.63
CA ASP A 136 7.64 15.63 37.14
C ASP A 136 6.60 16.75 37.39
N GLY A 137 5.31 16.48 37.17
CA GLY A 137 4.24 17.46 37.31
C GLY A 137 4.09 18.42 36.16
N LYS A 138 4.82 18.22 35.03
CA LYS A 138 4.58 18.93 33.79
C LYS A 138 3.10 18.74 33.37
N GLU A 139 2.54 19.77 32.76
CA GLU A 139 1.18 19.72 32.21
C GLU A 139 1.05 18.56 31.22
N GLU A 140 -0.07 17.88 31.30
CA GLU A 140 -0.33 16.75 30.37
C GLU A 140 -0.38 17.24 28.91
N VAL A 141 0.10 16.41 27.99
CA VAL A 141 -0.15 16.62 26.57
C VAL A 141 -1.49 16.00 26.24
N TYR A 142 -2.43 16.84 25.83
CA TYR A 142 -3.76 16.44 25.38
C TYR A 142 -3.88 16.69 23.87
N HIS A 143 -4.26 15.66 23.14
CA HIS A 143 -4.39 15.72 21.69
C HIS A 143 -5.70 15.11 21.22
N THR A 144 -6.34 15.74 20.24
CA THR A 144 -7.55 15.26 19.58
C THR A 144 -7.36 15.21 18.09
N VAL A 145 -8.00 14.25 17.44
CA VAL A 145 -7.96 14.07 15.98
C VAL A 145 -9.37 13.90 15.43
N SER A 146 -9.63 14.50 14.27
CA SER A 146 -10.90 14.34 13.56
C SER A 146 -10.94 12.98 12.85
N PHE A 147 -12.07 12.29 12.92
CA PHE A 147 -12.27 11.04 12.24
C PHE A 147 -12.22 11.22 10.71
N ASP A 148 -12.81 12.29 10.20
CA ASP A 148 -12.92 12.54 8.75
C ASP A 148 -11.57 12.82 8.08
N GLU A 149 -10.58 13.34 8.84
CA GLU A 149 -9.25 13.62 8.30
C GLU A 149 -8.45 12.35 7.99
N TYR A 150 -8.71 11.26 8.72
CA TYR A 150 -7.92 10.03 8.63
C TYR A 150 -8.68 8.87 7.98
N ASN A 151 -10.01 8.90 8.01
CA ASN A 151 -10.82 7.78 7.56
C ASN A 151 -10.74 7.59 6.03
N THR A 152 -10.04 6.56 5.60
CA THR A 152 -9.96 6.18 4.18
C THR A 152 -11.21 5.43 3.70
N GLY A 153 -12.08 4.97 4.58
CA GLY A 153 -13.25 4.13 4.27
C GLY A 153 -12.90 2.72 3.78
N LYS A 154 -11.63 2.32 3.83
CA LYS A 154 -11.12 1.03 3.31
C LYS A 154 -10.49 0.20 4.42
N SER A 155 -10.27 -1.09 4.13
CA SER A 155 -9.53 -2.03 5.00
C SER A 155 -9.92 -1.91 6.48
N LEU A 156 -8.97 -1.71 7.37
CA LEU A 156 -9.21 -1.59 8.82
C LEU A 156 -10.05 -0.36 9.20
N TRP A 157 -10.01 0.72 8.43
CA TRP A 157 -10.86 1.88 8.65
C TRP A 157 -12.35 1.57 8.44
N ALA A 158 -12.68 0.72 7.47
CA ALA A 158 -14.06 0.25 7.29
C ALA A 158 -14.51 -0.71 8.40
N GLY A 159 -13.63 -1.63 8.81
CA GLY A 159 -13.96 -2.68 9.77
C GLY A 159 -13.85 -2.28 11.24
N LYS A 160 -12.83 -1.46 11.59
CA LYS A 160 -12.47 -1.11 12.97
C LYS A 160 -12.17 0.40 13.14
N PRO A 161 -13.05 1.31 12.70
CA PRO A 161 -12.79 2.75 12.67
C PRO A 161 -12.42 3.34 14.03
N ALA A 162 -13.08 2.93 15.10
CA ALA A 162 -12.81 3.41 16.45
C ALA A 162 -11.38 3.04 16.94
N THR A 163 -10.92 1.84 16.58
CA THR A 163 -9.57 1.40 16.91
C THR A 163 -8.53 2.21 16.16
N MET A 164 -8.79 2.50 14.88
CA MET A 164 -7.89 3.27 14.03
C MET A 164 -7.74 4.71 14.52
N ILE A 165 -8.84 5.42 14.73
CA ILE A 165 -8.76 6.83 15.16
C ILE A 165 -8.16 6.99 16.55
N ARG A 166 -8.47 6.08 17.50
CA ARG A 166 -7.84 6.04 18.80
C ARG A 166 -6.32 5.83 18.70
N LYS A 167 -5.87 4.97 17.79
CA LYS A 167 -4.45 4.69 17.54
C LYS A 167 -3.73 5.94 17.03
N VAL A 168 -4.32 6.66 16.07
CA VAL A 168 -3.80 7.93 15.56
C VAL A 168 -3.65 8.96 16.67
N ALA A 169 -4.70 9.18 17.47
CA ALA A 169 -4.67 10.14 18.58
C ALA A 169 -3.55 9.83 19.60
N LEU A 170 -3.41 8.54 19.96
CA LEU A 170 -2.38 8.11 20.92
C LEU A 170 -0.97 8.36 20.39
N VAL A 171 -0.70 8.01 19.13
CA VAL A 171 0.64 8.15 18.54
C VAL A 171 1.02 9.63 18.40
N GLN A 172 0.09 10.48 17.99
CA GLN A 172 0.35 11.92 17.88
C GLN A 172 0.61 12.55 19.25
N ALA A 173 -0.19 12.23 20.26
CA ALA A 173 0.04 12.71 21.61
C ALA A 173 1.41 12.26 22.18
N LEU A 174 1.82 11.01 21.94
CA LEU A 174 3.13 10.52 22.34
C LEU A 174 4.27 11.24 21.63
N ARG A 175 4.13 11.52 20.32
CA ARG A 175 5.13 12.24 19.54
C ARG A 175 5.28 13.69 19.99
N GLU A 176 4.20 14.38 20.35
CA GLU A 176 4.25 15.71 20.94
C GLU A 176 4.85 15.70 22.35
N ALA A 177 4.55 14.67 23.14
CA ALA A 177 5.09 14.53 24.49
C ALA A 177 6.60 14.27 24.50
N PHE A 178 7.10 13.50 23.52
CA PHE A 178 8.49 13.03 23.45
C PHE A 178 9.11 13.26 22.05
N PRO A 179 9.22 14.53 21.59
CA PRO A 179 9.65 14.82 20.22
C PRO A 179 11.08 14.34 19.93
N ASN A 180 11.99 14.37 20.89
CA ASN A 180 13.36 13.90 20.72
C ASN A 180 13.46 12.38 20.46
N ALA A 181 12.52 11.60 21.00
CA ALA A 181 12.52 10.14 20.86
C ALA A 181 11.65 9.64 19.70
N LEU A 182 10.65 10.43 19.27
CA LEU A 182 9.58 9.98 18.40
C LEU A 182 9.39 10.84 17.14
N SER A 183 10.19 11.90 16.95
CA SER A 183 10.10 12.71 15.73
C SER A 183 10.37 11.90 14.46
N GLN A 184 9.72 12.27 13.35
CA GLN A 184 9.86 11.64 12.03
C GLN A 184 9.43 10.16 11.97
N MET A 185 8.73 9.67 12.97
CA MET A 185 8.12 8.35 13.00
C MET A 185 6.61 8.48 12.79
N TYR A 186 6.07 7.75 11.83
CA TYR A 186 4.64 7.77 11.48
C TYR A 186 4.10 6.35 11.37
N THR A 187 2.84 6.16 11.76
CA THR A 187 2.14 4.89 11.60
C THR A 187 1.47 4.80 10.22
N ALA A 188 1.05 3.61 9.82
CA ALA A 188 0.34 3.38 8.57
C ALA A 188 -0.93 4.24 8.47
N GLU A 189 -1.65 4.38 9.58
CA GLU A 189 -2.88 5.15 9.65
C GLU A 189 -2.66 6.65 9.44
N GLU A 190 -1.53 7.19 9.91
CA GLU A 190 -1.21 8.60 9.74
C GLU A 190 -0.79 8.94 8.30
N VAL A 191 -0.15 8.01 7.60
CA VAL A 191 0.27 8.21 6.19
C VAL A 191 -0.77 7.72 5.18
N GLY A 192 -1.92 7.25 5.65
CA GLY A 192 -3.05 6.84 4.81
C GLY A 192 -2.78 5.57 3.98
N VAL A 193 -1.86 4.71 4.44
CA VAL A 193 -1.58 3.43 3.79
C VAL A 193 -2.25 2.29 4.55
N ASP A 194 -2.74 1.31 3.81
CA ASP A 194 -3.34 0.11 4.39
C ASP A 194 -2.24 -0.84 4.88
N ASP A 195 -2.34 -1.25 6.15
CA ASP A 195 -1.43 -2.22 6.76
C ASP A 195 -2.03 -3.63 6.64
N GLU A 196 -1.74 -4.30 5.52
CA GLU A 196 -2.20 -5.68 5.25
C GLU A 196 -1.15 -6.74 5.60
N LEU A 197 -0.08 -6.38 6.30
CA LEU A 197 0.90 -7.38 6.71
C LEU A 197 0.26 -8.42 7.63
N PRO A 198 0.47 -9.73 7.39
CA PRO A 198 0.05 -10.77 8.30
C PRO A 198 0.57 -10.51 9.71
N ILE A 199 -0.28 -10.68 10.73
CA ILE A 199 0.08 -10.42 12.15
C ILE A 199 1.07 -11.48 12.68
N GLU A 200 1.31 -12.53 11.92
CA GLU A 200 2.24 -13.60 12.34
C GLU A 200 3.68 -13.10 12.35
N PRO A 201 4.41 -13.32 13.46
CA PRO A 201 5.82 -13.02 13.49
C PRO A 201 6.53 -13.84 12.41
N ILE A 202 7.28 -13.16 11.55
CA ILE A 202 8.12 -13.84 10.58
C ILE A 202 9.18 -14.60 11.39
N ASN A 203 9.11 -15.92 11.33
CA ASN A 203 10.19 -16.76 11.84
C ASN A 203 11.27 -16.84 10.75
N PRO A 204 12.41 -16.12 10.89
CA PRO A 204 13.43 -16.07 9.86
C PRO A 204 13.94 -17.46 9.49
N ASP A 205 13.96 -18.39 10.44
CA ASP A 205 14.42 -19.76 10.23
C ASP A 205 13.42 -20.62 9.44
N GLU A 206 12.14 -20.37 9.55
CA GLU A 206 11.11 -21.08 8.75
C GLU A 206 11.05 -20.57 7.31
N GLU A 207 11.21 -19.27 7.09
CA GLU A 207 11.22 -18.73 5.74
C GLU A 207 12.56 -18.97 5.02
N LEU A 208 13.67 -19.00 5.73
CA LEU A 208 14.93 -19.49 5.19
C LEU A 208 14.84 -20.96 4.75
N ARG A 209 14.03 -21.78 5.46
CA ARG A 209 13.74 -23.16 5.03
C ARG A 209 12.80 -23.23 3.85
N LYS A 210 11.85 -22.31 3.71
CA LYS A 210 10.96 -22.20 2.53
C LYS A 210 11.71 -21.67 1.31
N ASN A 211 12.64 -20.71 1.49
CA ASN A 211 13.47 -20.18 0.42
C ASN A 211 14.70 -21.05 0.08
N ASN A 212 15.18 -21.87 1.01
CA ASN A 212 16.19 -22.91 0.75
C ASN A 212 15.60 -24.23 0.22
N GLN A 213 14.27 -24.31 0.06
CA GLN A 213 13.78 -25.17 -0.99
C GLN A 213 14.23 -24.50 -2.31
N VAL A 214 15.41 -24.90 -2.74
CA VAL A 214 15.91 -24.68 -4.09
C VAL A 214 14.70 -24.86 -5.01
N THR A 215 14.14 -23.76 -5.50
CA THR A 215 13.23 -23.84 -6.63
C THR A 215 14.10 -24.44 -7.71
N GLU A 216 13.88 -25.72 -7.99
CA GLU A 216 14.45 -26.31 -9.22
C GLU A 216 14.23 -25.26 -10.32
N PRO A 217 15.23 -24.99 -11.14
CA PRO A 217 15.06 -24.00 -12.21
C PRO A 217 13.73 -24.32 -12.91
N PRO A 218 12.89 -23.32 -13.20
CA PRO A 218 11.54 -23.54 -13.67
C PRO A 218 11.58 -24.52 -14.82
N LYS A 219 10.89 -25.64 -14.69
CA LYS A 219 10.85 -26.67 -15.72
C LYS A 219 10.32 -26.05 -17.00
N MET A 220 11.14 -26.01 -18.03
CA MET A 220 10.74 -25.51 -19.34
C MET A 220 9.69 -26.43 -19.94
N ALA A 221 8.70 -25.86 -20.63
CA ALA A 221 7.64 -26.61 -21.29
C ALA A 221 8.25 -27.66 -22.24
N GLY A 222 7.87 -28.91 -22.00
CA GLY A 222 8.27 -30.04 -22.85
C GLY A 222 7.69 -29.89 -24.27
N GLN A 223 8.26 -30.65 -25.23
CA GLN A 223 7.81 -30.61 -26.64
C GLN A 223 6.31 -30.93 -26.78
N GLY A 224 5.74 -31.80 -25.92
CA GLY A 224 4.32 -32.14 -25.95
C GLY A 224 3.42 -30.96 -25.62
N LEU A 225 3.74 -30.22 -24.55
CA LEU A 225 2.97 -29.02 -24.17
C LEU A 225 3.11 -27.91 -25.20
N LYS A 226 4.29 -27.69 -25.74
CA LYS A 226 4.50 -26.72 -26.81
C LYS A 226 3.71 -27.09 -28.08
N HIS A 227 3.64 -28.34 -28.41
CA HIS A 227 2.82 -28.82 -29.54
C HIS A 227 1.32 -28.58 -29.30
N GLN A 228 0.85 -28.85 -28.10
CA GLN A 228 -0.54 -28.62 -27.72
C GLN A 228 -0.92 -27.12 -27.75
N VAL A 229 -0.06 -26.24 -27.27
CA VAL A 229 -0.22 -24.79 -27.39
C VAL A 229 -0.33 -24.34 -28.84
N MET A 230 0.59 -24.82 -29.70
CA MET A 230 0.60 -24.47 -31.12
C MET A 230 -0.64 -25.00 -31.85
N GLN A 231 -1.10 -26.20 -31.51
CA GLN A 231 -2.31 -26.78 -32.10
C GLN A 231 -3.57 -25.97 -31.72
N LEU A 232 -3.74 -25.63 -30.44
CA LEU A 232 -4.84 -24.78 -29.98
C LEU A 232 -4.79 -23.36 -30.57
N ALA A 233 -3.60 -22.77 -30.67
CA ALA A 233 -3.44 -21.47 -31.28
C ALA A 233 -3.83 -21.49 -32.77
N LYS A 234 -3.52 -22.56 -33.50
CA LYS A 234 -3.96 -22.75 -34.88
C LYS A 234 -5.48 -22.89 -34.99
N GLU A 235 -6.11 -23.71 -34.11
CA GLU A 235 -7.55 -23.90 -34.06
C GLU A 235 -8.30 -22.58 -33.73
N LYS A 236 -7.66 -21.68 -32.95
CA LYS A 236 -8.21 -20.37 -32.57
C LYS A 236 -7.79 -19.25 -33.55
N GLY A 237 -7.17 -19.54 -34.66
CA GLY A 237 -6.79 -18.55 -35.68
C GLY A 237 -5.67 -17.57 -35.26
N LEU A 238 -4.99 -17.85 -34.16
CA LEU A 238 -3.87 -17.05 -33.65
C LEU A 238 -2.53 -17.45 -34.29
N MET A 239 -2.56 -18.47 -35.14
CA MET A 239 -1.42 -18.99 -35.89
C MET A 239 -1.88 -19.42 -37.26
N ILE A 240 -1.13 -19.01 -38.31
CA ILE A 240 -1.41 -19.34 -39.72
C ILE A 240 -0.19 -20.08 -40.29
N GLY A 241 -0.43 -21.20 -41.00
CA GLY A 241 0.63 -21.99 -41.60
C GLY A 241 1.22 -23.09 -40.72
N GLU A 242 2.30 -23.73 -41.17
CA GLU A 242 2.97 -24.82 -40.46
C GLU A 242 4.50 -24.70 -40.52
N GLY A 243 5.19 -25.23 -39.50
CA GLY A 243 6.63 -25.29 -39.45
C GLY A 243 7.33 -23.94 -39.23
N LYS A 244 8.46 -23.73 -39.90
CA LYS A 244 9.28 -22.52 -39.69
C LYS A 244 8.74 -21.27 -40.38
N GLU A 245 7.80 -21.41 -41.29
CA GLU A 245 7.17 -20.32 -42.05
C GLU A 245 5.80 -19.96 -41.50
N ALA A 246 5.39 -20.52 -40.33
CA ALA A 246 4.13 -20.18 -39.70
C ALA A 246 4.16 -18.76 -39.16
N ASP A 247 3.11 -18.02 -39.47
CA ASP A 247 2.85 -16.74 -38.81
C ASP A 247 2.28 -17.01 -37.42
N ILE A 248 2.99 -16.57 -36.38
CA ILE A 248 2.66 -16.78 -34.97
C ILE A 248 2.45 -15.47 -34.23
N GLU A 249 2.24 -14.35 -34.94
CA GLU A 249 2.20 -13.02 -34.34
C GLU A 249 1.02 -12.86 -33.35
N GLY A 250 -0.14 -13.42 -33.70
CA GLY A 250 -1.31 -13.42 -32.81
C GLY A 250 -1.06 -14.18 -31.49
N LEU A 251 -0.42 -15.34 -31.57
CA LEU A 251 -0.05 -16.10 -30.38
C LEU A 251 1.02 -15.39 -29.54
N LYS A 252 1.94 -14.72 -30.19
CA LYS A 252 3.00 -13.96 -29.53
C LYS A 252 2.44 -12.77 -28.76
N LEU A 253 1.53 -12.01 -29.35
CA LEU A 253 0.83 -10.91 -28.69
C LEU A 253 0.04 -11.42 -27.49
N LEU A 254 -0.70 -12.51 -27.63
CA LEU A 254 -1.43 -13.11 -26.52
C LEU A 254 -0.52 -13.51 -25.36
N CYS A 255 0.68 -14.02 -25.64
CA CYS A 255 1.67 -14.34 -24.62
C CYS A 255 2.21 -13.07 -23.94
N GLU A 256 2.53 -12.03 -24.70
CA GLU A 256 3.04 -10.76 -24.17
C GLU A 256 2.01 -10.06 -23.28
N ASP A 257 0.74 -10.04 -23.65
CA ASP A 257 -0.38 -9.49 -22.86
C ASP A 257 -0.55 -10.21 -21.52
N ASN A 258 -0.18 -11.49 -21.45
CA ASN A 258 -0.23 -12.29 -20.22
C ASN A 258 1.15 -12.39 -19.51
N GLY A 259 2.13 -11.58 -19.89
CA GLY A 259 3.46 -11.56 -19.27
C GLY A 259 4.29 -12.81 -19.50
N MET A 260 4.01 -13.55 -20.57
CA MET A 260 4.68 -14.80 -20.93
C MET A 260 5.60 -14.60 -22.15
N SER A 261 6.66 -15.40 -22.24
CA SER A 261 7.52 -15.42 -23.42
C SER A 261 7.41 -16.77 -24.14
N LEU A 262 6.93 -16.76 -25.37
CA LEU A 262 6.76 -17.98 -26.17
C LEU A 262 8.07 -18.77 -26.35
N ARG A 263 9.22 -18.10 -26.37
CA ARG A 263 10.54 -18.71 -26.48
C ARG A 263 11.02 -19.39 -25.20
N ALA A 264 10.61 -18.85 -24.06
CA ALA A 264 11.05 -19.29 -22.73
C ALA A 264 9.86 -19.71 -21.85
N LEU A 265 8.91 -20.44 -22.43
CA LEU A 265 7.70 -20.89 -21.77
C LEU A 265 8.03 -21.99 -20.73
N THR A 266 7.64 -21.78 -19.47
CA THR A 266 7.74 -22.82 -18.45
C THR A 266 6.55 -23.79 -18.54
N GLU A 267 6.63 -24.93 -17.83
CA GLU A 267 5.57 -25.94 -17.83
C GLU A 267 4.26 -25.37 -17.29
N ASP A 268 4.32 -24.58 -16.20
CA ASP A 268 3.15 -23.92 -15.60
C ASP A 268 2.56 -22.87 -16.54
N GLN A 269 3.39 -22.00 -17.12
CA GLN A 269 2.97 -21.01 -18.10
C GLN A 269 2.33 -21.64 -19.35
N ALA A 270 2.84 -22.79 -19.81
CA ALA A 270 2.24 -23.50 -20.94
C ALA A 270 0.85 -24.05 -20.59
N ASN A 271 0.66 -24.56 -19.37
CA ASN A 271 -0.64 -25.03 -18.92
C ASN A 271 -1.64 -23.88 -18.75
N ASP A 272 -1.22 -22.73 -18.25
CA ASP A 272 -2.08 -21.56 -18.13
C ASP A 272 -2.43 -20.98 -19.52
N LEU A 273 -1.48 -20.93 -20.44
CA LEU A 273 -1.72 -20.53 -21.82
C LEU A 273 -2.71 -21.46 -22.54
N ILE A 274 -2.68 -22.77 -22.27
CA ILE A 274 -3.66 -23.73 -22.78
C ILE A 274 -5.07 -23.39 -22.27
N LYS A 275 -5.23 -23.05 -20.99
CA LYS A 275 -6.54 -22.62 -20.44
C LYS A 275 -7.05 -21.35 -21.12
N ILE A 276 -6.18 -20.35 -21.24
CA ILE A 276 -6.51 -19.08 -21.94
C ILE A 276 -6.95 -19.37 -23.39
N LEU A 277 -6.21 -20.21 -24.11
CA LEU A 277 -6.55 -20.58 -25.49
C LEU A 277 -7.87 -21.37 -25.60
N MET A 278 -8.20 -22.22 -24.63
CA MET A 278 -9.49 -22.91 -24.60
C MET A 278 -10.67 -21.97 -24.46
N GLU A 279 -10.52 -20.91 -23.66
CA GLU A 279 -11.54 -19.88 -23.41
C GLU A 279 -11.56 -18.80 -24.50
N TYR A 280 -10.51 -18.71 -25.33
CA TYR A 280 -10.38 -17.68 -26.35
C TYR A 280 -11.47 -17.82 -27.43
N GLN A 281 -12.29 -16.76 -27.59
CA GLN A 281 -13.29 -16.67 -28.66
C GLN A 281 -12.82 -15.64 -29.70
N ILE A 282 -12.81 -16.06 -30.96
CA ILE A 282 -12.57 -15.15 -32.08
C ILE A 282 -13.82 -14.26 -32.19
N ILE A 283 -13.66 -12.97 -31.89
CA ILE A 283 -14.68 -11.99 -32.28
C ILE A 283 -14.57 -11.87 -33.80
N GLN A 284 -15.45 -12.56 -34.51
CA GLN A 284 -15.55 -12.36 -35.96
C GLN A 284 -15.97 -10.92 -36.19
N ASP A 285 -15.15 -10.17 -36.94
CA ASP A 285 -15.47 -8.83 -37.39
C ASP A 285 -16.88 -8.84 -37.98
N VAL A 286 -17.73 -7.98 -37.42
CA VAL A 286 -19.03 -7.67 -38.02
C VAL A 286 -18.74 -7.02 -39.35
N PRO A 287 -19.30 -7.49 -40.49
CA PRO A 287 -19.07 -6.87 -41.80
C PRO A 287 -19.49 -5.39 -41.75
N GLU A 288 -18.60 -4.54 -42.24
CA GLU A 288 -18.94 -3.14 -42.54
C GLU A 288 -20.05 -3.08 -43.59
N GLU A 289 -21.32 -3.11 -43.19
CA GLU A 289 -22.43 -2.67 -44.00
C GLU A 289 -23.25 -1.63 -43.24
N ASN A 290 -23.29 -0.45 -43.83
CA ASN A 290 -24.10 0.71 -43.51
C ASN A 290 -23.60 1.67 -42.42
N ILE A 291 -22.55 2.40 -42.73
CA ILE A 291 -22.39 3.77 -42.24
C ILE A 291 -23.03 4.71 -43.25
N GLN A 292 -24.29 5.08 -43.02
CA GLN A 292 -24.87 6.28 -43.65
C GLN A 292 -24.22 7.51 -42.98
N PRO A 293 -23.84 8.55 -43.76
CA PRO A 293 -23.29 9.76 -43.16
C PRO A 293 -24.37 10.45 -42.36
N VAL A 294 -24.13 10.59 -41.06
CA VAL A 294 -24.94 11.47 -40.20
C VAL A 294 -24.54 12.89 -40.56
N GLU A 295 -25.45 13.63 -41.16
CA GLU A 295 -25.32 15.08 -41.39
C GLU A 295 -25.17 15.77 -40.02
N ASP A 296 -24.14 16.58 -39.94
CA ASP A 296 -23.71 17.37 -38.80
C ASP A 296 -24.71 18.52 -38.57
N GLU A 297 -25.77 18.28 -37.79
CA GLU A 297 -26.60 19.36 -37.28
C GLU A 297 -25.99 19.90 -35.97
N THR A 298 -25.14 20.89 -36.11
CA THR A 298 -24.73 21.75 -34.99
C THR A 298 -25.92 22.63 -34.59
N PRO A 299 -26.40 22.57 -33.34
CA PRO A 299 -27.33 23.57 -32.84
C PRO A 299 -26.58 24.87 -32.59
N VAL A 300 -26.95 25.89 -33.36
CA VAL A 300 -26.59 27.29 -33.13
C VAL A 300 -27.24 27.70 -31.81
N ILE A 301 -26.46 27.92 -30.78
CA ILE A 301 -26.93 28.56 -29.56
C ILE A 301 -26.75 30.05 -29.75
N ASP A 302 -27.86 30.77 -29.93
CA ASP A 302 -27.92 32.22 -29.87
C ASP A 302 -27.49 32.69 -28.47
N ALA A 303 -26.42 33.44 -28.42
CA ALA A 303 -25.96 34.12 -27.19
C ALA A 303 -26.82 35.39 -27.03
N GLU A 304 -27.83 35.35 -26.18
CA GLU A 304 -28.46 36.58 -25.67
C GLU A 304 -27.46 37.30 -24.74
N VAL A 305 -27.08 38.48 -25.16
CA VAL A 305 -26.35 39.48 -24.41
C VAL A 305 -27.28 39.99 -23.30
N VAL A 306 -27.02 39.62 -22.06
CA VAL A 306 -27.64 40.28 -20.90
C VAL A 306 -26.72 41.41 -20.50
N GLU A 307 -27.14 42.63 -20.81
CA GLU A 307 -26.58 43.88 -20.28
C GLU A 307 -26.78 43.91 -18.75
N ASN A 308 -25.69 44.12 -18.05
CA ASN A 308 -25.70 44.44 -16.63
C ASN A 308 -25.82 45.97 -16.49
N PRO A 309 -26.86 46.52 -15.85
CA PRO A 309 -26.81 47.91 -15.40
C PRO A 309 -26.41 47.95 -13.90
N ASP A 310 -25.53 48.86 -13.65
CA ASP A 310 -25.25 49.56 -12.40
C ASP A 310 -23.85 49.32 -11.82
N ASP A 311 -22.99 50.12 -12.42
CA ASP A 311 -21.80 50.71 -11.88
C ASP A 311 -22.24 51.92 -11.01
N GLU A 312 -22.09 51.87 -9.70
CA GLU A 312 -22.01 53.05 -8.85
C GLU A 312 -20.86 52.93 -7.85
N THR A 313 -19.90 53.74 -8.14
CA THR A 313 -18.78 54.24 -7.37
C THR A 313 -19.22 54.83 -6.01
N GLU A 314 -18.50 54.59 -4.94
CA GLU A 314 -17.50 55.34 -4.22
C GLU A 314 -17.61 55.24 -2.68
N PRO A 315 -16.73 55.85 -1.95
CA PRO A 315 -15.64 55.24 -1.20
C PRO A 315 -15.77 55.55 0.32
N PHE A 316 -15.16 54.64 1.12
CA PHE A 316 -14.41 55.08 2.33
C PHE A 316 -13.64 53.93 2.88
#